data_c832e2724798ebef86b81ef68454656a
#
_entry.id   c832e2724798ebef86b81ef68454656a
#
_cell.length_a   1.000
_cell.length_b   1.000
_cell.length_c   1.000
_cell.angle_alpha   90.00
_cell.angle_beta   90.00
_cell.angle_gamma   90.00
#
_symmetry.space_group_name_H-M   'P 1'
#
loop_
_entity.id
_entity.type
_entity.pdbx_description
1 polymer ?
#
loop_
_entity_poly.entity_id
_entity_poly.type
_entity_poly.pdbx_seq_one_letter_code
_entity_poly.pdbx_strand_id
1 'polypeptide(L)'
;MADIRVVPGELATPGFGTLLDSWRQIIATGNLPKGRAMDGVSRWLLITRACVFSMTLTSGLIGGLLAAATAAAPRWGYFALALLGLVIAHAANNMINDYFDLSGGVDTAEYTRALYAPHPILSGLITKRGLLAAIAAVNLADLAILAALVAARGWPVAAFALAGLFVSVFYVAPPLKLKHHGLGEPGVFVVWGPLMIGGTYYVTAGALPAWVWLASVPYALAVTTVLIGKHVDKYEQDKARGIHTLPVLLGRELSLRLNQAAMVAFYAIVLGLVVSGYLGVGVLIVAAALPRLRQVLRAYSQPKPASPPPGYRVWPLWYVSLAFYHNKLAGGLFVLGLALNAVFRL
;
A
#
# COMPACT_ATOMS: atom_id res chain seq x y z
N MET A 1 5.18 12.74 26.47
CA MET A 1 3.86 12.12 26.72
C MET A 1 2.80 13.07 26.17
N ALA A 2 2.20 12.78 25.02
CA ALA A 2 1.08 13.56 24.51
C ALA A 2 -0.20 12.83 24.96
N ASP A 3 -0.89 13.42 25.91
CA ASP A 3 -2.14 12.92 26.47
C ASP A 3 -3.24 13.04 25.40
N ILE A 4 -3.57 11.94 24.73
CA ILE A 4 -4.71 11.87 23.81
C ILE A 4 -5.91 11.40 24.64
N ARG A 5 -6.34 12.20 25.60
CA ARG A 5 -7.68 12.07 26.17
C ARG A 5 -8.65 12.78 25.21
N VAL A 6 -9.52 12.00 24.57
CA VAL A 6 -10.73 12.54 23.95
C VAL A 6 -11.60 13.08 25.09
N VAL A 7 -11.58 14.39 25.30
CA VAL A 7 -12.49 15.07 26.23
C VAL A 7 -13.85 15.12 25.55
N PRO A 8 -14.93 14.58 26.16
CA PRO A 8 -16.28 14.78 25.67
C PRO A 8 -16.70 16.21 26.04
N GLY A 9 -16.44 17.16 25.15
CA GLY A 9 -17.01 18.50 25.21
C GLY A 9 -17.96 18.67 24.05
N GLU A 10 -19.07 19.35 24.26
CA GLU A 10 -20.06 19.73 23.25
C GLU A 10 -19.38 20.42 22.06
N LEU A 11 -18.97 19.62 21.08
CA LEU A 11 -18.45 20.14 19.82
C LEU A 11 -19.65 20.34 18.89
N ALA A 12 -19.91 21.59 18.50
CA ALA A 12 -20.83 21.90 17.42
C ALA A 12 -20.58 20.92 16.26
N THR A 13 -21.66 20.39 15.68
CA THR A 13 -21.57 19.47 14.52
C THR A 13 -20.70 20.13 13.46
N PRO A 14 -19.57 19.51 13.06
CA PRO A 14 -18.66 20.14 12.12
C PRO A 14 -19.36 20.32 10.77
N GLY A 15 -19.23 21.49 10.15
CA GLY A 15 -19.74 21.72 8.81
C GLY A 15 -19.10 20.76 7.80
N PHE A 16 -19.80 20.44 6.70
CA PHE A 16 -19.37 19.45 5.69
C PHE A 16 -17.95 19.72 5.15
N GLY A 17 -17.58 20.99 4.92
CA GLY A 17 -16.21 21.36 4.51
C GLY A 17 -15.13 20.95 5.50
N THR A 18 -15.43 21.05 6.79
CA THR A 18 -14.55 20.63 7.89
C THR A 18 -14.35 19.12 7.92
N LEU A 19 -15.40 18.34 7.65
CA LEU A 19 -15.34 16.87 7.53
C LEU A 19 -14.49 16.45 6.34
N LEU A 20 -14.72 17.04 5.17
CA LEU A 20 -13.94 16.75 3.96
C LEU A 20 -12.44 17.04 4.16
N ASP A 21 -12.09 18.14 4.83
CA ASP A 21 -10.70 18.45 5.16
C ASP A 21 -10.10 17.41 6.10
N SER A 22 -10.85 16.97 7.12
CA SER A 22 -10.43 15.91 8.04
C SER A 22 -10.17 14.60 7.30
N TRP A 23 -11.07 14.16 6.42
CA TRP A 23 -10.91 12.94 5.63
C TRP A 23 -9.71 13.02 4.68
N ARG A 24 -9.53 14.16 3.98
CA ARG A 24 -8.35 14.39 3.13
C ARG A 24 -7.05 14.29 3.91
N GLN A 25 -7.00 14.88 5.11
CA GLN A 25 -5.79 14.81 5.94
C GLN A 25 -5.54 13.40 6.47
N ILE A 26 -6.57 12.64 6.87
CA ILE A 26 -6.42 11.23 7.25
C ILE A 26 -5.89 10.41 6.06
N ILE A 27 -6.45 10.58 4.87
CA ILE A 27 -5.98 9.88 3.66
C ILE A 27 -4.54 10.29 3.29
N ALA A 28 -4.14 11.53 3.58
CA ALA A 28 -2.80 12.01 3.30
C ALA A 28 -1.75 11.54 4.32
N THR A 29 -2.10 11.48 5.63
CA THR A 29 -1.14 11.34 6.72
C THR A 29 -1.38 10.14 7.64
N GLY A 30 -2.56 9.52 7.61
CA GLY A 30 -3.00 8.52 8.58
C GLY A 30 -3.41 9.11 9.94
N ASN A 31 -3.57 10.44 10.03
CA ASN A 31 -3.88 11.13 11.28
C ASN A 31 -5.05 12.12 11.13
N LEU A 32 -5.90 12.20 12.16
CA LEU A 32 -6.89 13.26 12.29
C LEU A 32 -6.19 14.56 12.71
N PRO A 33 -6.53 15.72 12.12
CA PRO A 33 -5.99 17.00 12.54
C PRO A 33 -6.30 17.30 14.03
N LYS A 34 -5.36 17.94 14.72
CA LYS A 34 -5.55 18.35 16.13
C LYS A 34 -6.78 19.25 16.26
N GLY A 35 -7.57 19.05 17.31
CA GLY A 35 -8.77 19.84 17.60
C GLY A 35 -9.99 19.52 16.73
N ARG A 36 -9.93 18.46 15.90
CA ARG A 36 -11.08 17.98 15.13
C ARG A 36 -11.83 16.86 15.86
N ALA A 37 -13.16 16.90 15.77
CA ALA A 37 -14.00 15.83 16.27
C ALA A 37 -13.86 14.55 15.42
N MET A 38 -13.91 13.40 16.07
CA MET A 38 -13.90 12.10 15.42
C MET A 38 -15.31 11.76 14.92
N ASP A 39 -15.52 11.81 13.61
CA ASP A 39 -16.73 11.31 12.96
C ASP A 39 -16.62 9.83 12.55
N GLY A 40 -17.75 9.22 12.16
CA GLY A 40 -17.80 7.81 11.79
C GLY A 40 -16.91 7.45 10.60
N VAL A 41 -16.82 8.33 9.58
CA VAL A 41 -15.98 8.12 8.40
C VAL A 41 -14.52 8.25 8.77
N SER A 42 -14.13 9.31 9.49
CA SER A 42 -12.77 9.52 10.00
C SER A 42 -12.28 8.30 10.77
N ARG A 43 -13.15 7.75 11.65
CA ARG A 43 -12.84 6.55 12.43
C ARG A 43 -12.52 5.35 11.56
N TRP A 44 -13.34 5.06 10.54
CA TRP A 44 -13.11 3.93 9.65
C TRP A 44 -11.91 4.14 8.73
N LEU A 45 -11.67 5.35 8.24
CA LEU A 45 -10.46 5.67 7.47
C LEU A 45 -9.17 5.41 8.28
N LEU A 46 -9.18 5.67 9.59
CA LEU A 46 -8.05 5.36 10.48
C LEU A 46 -7.93 3.87 10.76
N ILE A 47 -9.05 3.17 11.09
CA ILE A 47 -9.05 1.73 11.38
C ILE A 47 -8.54 0.93 10.18
N THR A 48 -8.98 1.27 8.97
CA THR A 48 -8.58 0.60 7.72
C THR A 48 -7.25 1.05 7.17
N ARG A 49 -6.61 2.08 7.77
CA ARG A 49 -5.38 2.72 7.26
C ARG A 49 -5.53 3.20 5.81
N ALA A 50 -6.61 3.91 5.51
CA ALA A 50 -6.93 4.37 4.15
C ALA A 50 -5.81 5.21 3.50
N CYS A 51 -4.89 5.77 4.28
CA CYS A 51 -3.73 6.54 3.79
C CYS A 51 -2.79 5.73 2.86
N VAL A 52 -2.83 4.39 2.91
CA VAL A 52 -2.00 3.53 2.04
C VAL A 52 -2.77 2.91 0.88
N PHE A 53 -4.08 3.13 0.74
CA PHE A 53 -4.90 2.57 -0.34
C PHE A 53 -4.48 3.05 -1.73
N SER A 54 -3.82 4.21 -1.83
CA SER A 54 -3.29 4.70 -3.10
C SER A 54 -2.39 3.69 -3.81
N MET A 55 -1.63 2.85 -3.09
CA MET A 55 -0.79 1.82 -3.69
C MET A 55 -1.63 0.73 -4.37
N THR A 56 -2.70 0.28 -3.73
CA THR A 56 -3.62 -0.72 -4.28
C THR A 56 -4.42 -0.17 -5.47
N LEU A 57 -4.94 1.06 -5.33
CA LEU A 57 -5.62 1.72 -6.44
C LEU A 57 -4.71 1.86 -7.65
N THR A 58 -3.45 2.26 -7.45
CA THR A 58 -2.47 2.36 -8.54
C THR A 58 -2.20 0.99 -9.18
N SER A 59 -2.01 -0.09 -8.39
CA SER A 59 -1.85 -1.46 -8.95
C SER A 59 -3.05 -1.88 -9.80
N GLY A 60 -4.26 -1.71 -9.26
CA GLY A 60 -5.49 -2.04 -10.00
C GLY A 60 -5.65 -1.19 -11.27
N LEU A 61 -5.39 0.12 -11.19
CA LEU A 61 -5.44 1.00 -12.36
C LEU A 61 -4.43 0.61 -13.44
N ILE A 62 -3.21 0.22 -13.06
CA ILE A 62 -2.20 -0.27 -14.02
C ILE A 62 -2.76 -1.50 -14.75
N GLY A 63 -3.28 -2.51 -14.05
CA GLY A 63 -3.86 -3.70 -14.67
C GLY A 63 -5.01 -3.38 -15.63
N GLY A 64 -5.93 -2.50 -15.21
CA GLY A 64 -7.05 -2.05 -16.05
C GLY A 64 -6.60 -1.27 -17.30
N LEU A 65 -5.62 -0.37 -17.16
CA LEU A 65 -5.11 0.42 -18.29
C LEU A 65 -4.28 -0.40 -19.28
N LEU A 66 -3.52 -1.37 -18.79
CA LEU A 66 -2.87 -2.36 -19.68
C LEU A 66 -3.92 -3.14 -20.48
N ALA A 67 -5.03 -3.54 -19.86
CA ALA A 67 -6.13 -4.18 -20.56
C ALA A 67 -6.83 -3.22 -21.54
N ALA A 68 -7.00 -1.94 -21.19
CA ALA A 68 -7.56 -0.93 -22.07
C ALA A 68 -6.76 -0.75 -23.36
N ALA A 69 -5.43 -0.82 -23.27
CA ALA A 69 -4.54 -0.63 -24.40
C ALA A 69 -4.48 -1.86 -25.34
N THR A 70 -4.81 -3.06 -24.84
CA THR A 70 -4.49 -4.32 -25.56
C THR A 70 -5.67 -5.27 -25.75
N ALA A 71 -6.72 -5.19 -24.92
CA ALA A 71 -7.89 -6.05 -25.06
C ALA A 71 -8.87 -5.49 -26.09
N ALA A 72 -9.42 -6.38 -26.95
CA ALA A 72 -10.41 -5.99 -27.95
C ALA A 72 -11.72 -5.48 -27.32
N ALA A 73 -12.11 -6.02 -26.17
CA ALA A 73 -13.36 -5.67 -25.48
C ALA A 73 -13.18 -5.72 -23.94
N PRO A 74 -12.52 -4.70 -23.35
CA PRO A 74 -12.30 -4.69 -21.90
C PRO A 74 -13.63 -4.57 -21.13
N ARG A 75 -13.80 -5.36 -20.08
CA ARG A 75 -15.02 -5.42 -19.26
C ARG A 75 -14.89 -4.51 -18.04
N TRP A 76 -15.24 -3.26 -18.21
CA TRP A 76 -15.09 -2.21 -17.17
C TRP A 76 -15.89 -2.46 -15.90
N GLY A 77 -17.05 -3.13 -15.99
CA GLY A 77 -17.82 -3.52 -14.81
C GLY A 77 -17.05 -4.51 -13.92
N TYR A 78 -16.37 -5.49 -14.53
CA TYR A 78 -15.53 -6.44 -13.79
C TYR A 78 -14.26 -5.76 -13.25
N PHE A 79 -13.67 -4.84 -14.02
CA PHE A 79 -12.58 -3.99 -13.52
C PHE A 79 -12.97 -3.22 -12.26
N ALA A 80 -14.11 -2.52 -12.29
CA ALA A 80 -14.57 -1.74 -11.14
C ALA A 80 -14.83 -2.63 -9.91
N LEU A 81 -15.43 -3.81 -10.13
CA LEU A 81 -15.68 -4.78 -9.08
C LEU A 81 -14.38 -5.35 -8.50
N ALA A 82 -13.40 -5.67 -9.35
CA ALA A 82 -12.07 -6.13 -8.92
C ALA A 82 -11.34 -5.03 -8.13
N LEU A 83 -11.38 -3.78 -8.60
CA LEU A 83 -10.75 -2.67 -7.90
C LEU A 83 -11.36 -2.44 -6.52
N LEU A 84 -12.69 -2.54 -6.40
CA LEU A 84 -13.38 -2.49 -5.11
C LEU A 84 -12.93 -3.63 -4.19
N GLY A 85 -12.91 -4.89 -4.69
CA GLY A 85 -12.43 -6.04 -3.93
C GLY A 85 -10.99 -5.86 -3.44
N LEU A 86 -10.09 -5.38 -4.29
CA LEU A 86 -8.69 -5.11 -3.89
C LEU A 86 -8.59 -4.08 -2.75
N VAL A 87 -9.42 -3.03 -2.75
CA VAL A 87 -9.44 -2.03 -1.67
C VAL A 87 -9.99 -2.64 -0.37
N ILE A 88 -11.06 -3.44 -0.46
CA ILE A 88 -11.65 -4.16 0.68
C ILE A 88 -10.64 -5.16 1.24
N ALA A 89 -9.97 -5.95 0.41
CA ALA A 89 -8.93 -6.89 0.82
C ALA A 89 -7.75 -6.18 1.50
N HIS A 90 -7.33 -5.00 1.01
CA HIS A 90 -6.28 -4.20 1.65
C HIS A 90 -6.73 -3.66 3.02
N ALA A 91 -7.99 -3.23 3.15
CA ALA A 91 -8.54 -2.83 4.45
C ALA A 91 -8.54 -4.02 5.45
N ALA A 92 -8.97 -5.21 4.99
CA ALA A 92 -8.91 -6.43 5.79
C ALA A 92 -7.48 -6.76 6.23
N ASN A 93 -6.52 -6.73 5.31
CA ASN A 93 -5.09 -6.96 5.61
C ASN A 93 -4.56 -6.00 6.68
N ASN A 94 -4.89 -4.70 6.60
CA ASN A 94 -4.45 -3.72 7.60
C ASN A 94 -5.03 -4.02 8.99
N MET A 95 -6.32 -4.40 9.06
CA MET A 95 -6.98 -4.77 10.31
C MET A 95 -6.43 -6.10 10.89
N ILE A 96 -6.16 -7.08 10.04
CA ILE A 96 -5.52 -8.35 10.41
C ILE A 96 -4.13 -8.09 10.99
N ASN A 97 -3.34 -7.21 10.37
CA ASN A 97 -2.02 -6.82 10.88
C ASN A 97 -2.11 -6.18 12.27
N ASP A 98 -3.01 -5.20 12.48
CA ASP A 98 -3.19 -4.55 13.78
C ASP A 98 -3.67 -5.55 14.85
N TYR A 99 -4.51 -6.53 14.48
CA TYR A 99 -4.99 -7.55 15.40
C TYR A 99 -3.88 -8.51 15.86
N PHE A 100 -3.12 -9.08 14.91
CA PHE A 100 -2.10 -10.08 15.23
C PHE A 100 -0.84 -9.46 15.82
N ASP A 101 -0.39 -8.30 15.35
CA ASP A 101 0.77 -7.60 15.92
C ASP A 101 0.51 -7.18 17.39
N LEU A 102 -0.71 -6.72 17.72
CA LEU A 102 -1.08 -6.45 19.10
C LEU A 102 -1.20 -7.74 19.92
N SER A 103 -1.86 -8.78 19.40
CA SER A 103 -2.06 -10.04 20.11
C SER A 103 -0.76 -10.80 20.32
N GLY A 104 0.22 -10.62 19.43
CA GLY A 104 1.57 -11.16 19.52
C GLY A 104 2.54 -10.32 20.35
N GLY A 105 2.10 -9.22 20.96
CA GLY A 105 2.94 -8.34 21.77
C GLY A 105 3.93 -7.47 20.97
N VAL A 106 3.79 -7.40 19.65
CA VAL A 106 4.63 -6.56 18.79
C VAL A 106 4.22 -5.10 18.91
N ASP A 107 2.92 -4.80 18.75
CA ASP A 107 2.39 -3.45 18.86
C ASP A 107 2.12 -3.09 20.33
N THR A 108 2.87 -2.11 20.83
CA THR A 108 2.71 -1.50 22.15
C THR A 108 2.58 0.02 21.99
N ALA A 109 2.25 0.74 23.07
CA ALA A 109 2.15 2.20 23.03
C ALA A 109 3.48 2.88 22.63
N GLU A 110 4.62 2.24 22.93
CA GLU A 110 5.97 2.74 22.64
C GLU A 110 6.51 2.26 21.29
N TYR A 111 5.81 1.34 20.62
CA TYR A 111 6.27 0.85 19.32
C TYR A 111 5.94 1.84 18.21
N THR A 112 6.82 1.93 17.21
CA THR A 112 6.70 2.90 16.11
C THR A 112 5.30 2.99 15.51
N ARG A 113 4.55 1.86 15.44
CA ARG A 113 3.18 1.84 14.89
C ARG A 113 2.23 2.79 15.62
N ALA A 114 2.30 2.85 16.95
CA ALA A 114 1.46 3.71 17.76
C ALA A 114 1.96 5.18 17.81
N LEU A 115 3.24 5.42 17.47
CA LEU A 115 3.84 6.75 17.56
C LEU A 115 3.49 7.65 16.38
N TYR A 116 3.28 7.11 15.17
CA TYR A 116 3.02 7.93 13.99
C TYR A 116 1.53 8.04 13.60
N ALA A 117 0.69 7.11 14.04
CA ALA A 117 -0.75 7.12 13.76
C ALA A 117 -1.52 6.37 14.86
N PRO A 118 -2.80 6.72 15.11
CA PRO A 118 -3.63 6.02 16.09
C PRO A 118 -3.70 4.52 15.77
N HIS A 119 -3.37 3.67 16.75
CA HIS A 119 -3.59 2.24 16.64
C HIS A 119 -5.05 1.92 16.97
N PRO A 120 -5.80 1.18 16.14
CA PRO A 120 -7.25 1.02 16.30
C PRO A 120 -7.69 0.62 17.71
N ILE A 121 -7.03 -0.36 18.32
CA ILE A 121 -7.40 -0.88 19.65
C ILE A 121 -6.77 -0.03 20.76
N LEU A 122 -5.45 0.28 20.69
CA LEU A 122 -4.76 1.02 21.73
C LEU A 122 -5.31 2.45 21.91
N SER A 123 -5.80 3.06 20.83
CA SER A 123 -6.42 4.39 20.86
C SER A 123 -7.94 4.35 21.15
N GLY A 124 -8.51 3.18 21.44
CA GLY A 124 -9.93 3.04 21.75
C GLY A 124 -10.88 3.29 20.57
N LEU A 125 -10.38 3.32 19.33
CA LEU A 125 -11.23 3.50 18.14
C LEU A 125 -12.20 2.33 17.94
N ILE A 126 -11.75 1.11 18.31
CA ILE A 126 -12.56 -0.10 18.22
C ILE A 126 -12.09 -1.10 19.27
N THR A 127 -13.01 -1.92 19.79
CA THR A 127 -12.65 -3.04 20.67
C THR A 127 -12.02 -4.18 19.88
N LYS A 128 -11.28 -5.08 20.56
CA LYS A 128 -10.69 -6.26 19.91
C LYS A 128 -11.76 -7.16 19.25
N ARG A 129 -12.91 -7.35 19.93
CA ARG A 129 -14.07 -8.10 19.36
C ARG A 129 -14.68 -7.38 18.15
N GLY A 130 -14.84 -6.06 18.26
CA GLY A 130 -15.34 -5.23 17.15
C GLY A 130 -14.42 -5.28 15.92
N LEU A 131 -13.09 -5.28 16.13
CA LEU A 131 -12.13 -5.40 15.04
C LEU A 131 -12.23 -6.78 14.34
N LEU A 132 -12.39 -7.86 15.10
CA LEU A 132 -12.62 -9.20 14.53
C LEU A 132 -13.92 -9.26 13.74
N ALA A 133 -15.01 -8.68 14.25
CA ALA A 133 -16.28 -8.60 13.54
C ALA A 133 -16.15 -7.78 12.23
N ALA A 134 -15.41 -6.67 12.26
CA ALA A 134 -15.11 -5.87 11.07
C ALA A 134 -14.29 -6.66 10.05
N ILE A 135 -13.24 -7.37 10.48
CA ILE A 135 -12.45 -8.26 9.61
C ILE A 135 -13.36 -9.30 8.94
N ALA A 136 -14.22 -9.96 9.71
CA ALA A 136 -15.16 -10.95 9.17
C ALA A 136 -16.11 -10.33 8.15
N ALA A 137 -16.72 -9.18 8.48
CA ALA A 137 -17.67 -8.51 7.59
C ALA A 137 -17.05 -8.07 6.26
N VAL A 138 -15.84 -7.47 6.28
CA VAL A 138 -15.18 -7.05 5.04
C VAL A 138 -14.69 -8.23 4.22
N ASN A 139 -14.23 -9.34 4.84
CA ASN A 139 -13.87 -10.55 4.10
C ASN A 139 -15.10 -11.27 3.51
N LEU A 140 -16.27 -11.23 4.16
CA LEU A 140 -17.52 -11.73 3.59
C LEU A 140 -17.95 -10.91 2.37
N ALA A 141 -17.85 -9.59 2.44
CA ALA A 141 -18.13 -8.71 1.30
C ALA A 141 -17.15 -9.00 0.14
N ASP A 142 -15.87 -9.18 0.43
CA ASP A 142 -14.87 -9.52 -0.59
C ASP A 142 -15.09 -10.91 -1.19
N LEU A 143 -15.52 -11.88 -0.39
CA LEU A 143 -15.92 -13.22 -0.86
C LEU A 143 -17.11 -13.16 -1.83
N ALA A 144 -18.09 -12.29 -1.59
CA ALA A 144 -19.22 -12.09 -2.51
C ALA A 144 -18.73 -11.50 -3.86
N ILE A 145 -17.81 -10.52 -3.83
CA ILE A 145 -17.17 -9.97 -5.03
C ILE A 145 -16.40 -11.07 -5.76
N LEU A 146 -15.59 -11.85 -5.03
CA LEU A 146 -14.83 -12.96 -5.58
C LEU A 146 -15.74 -13.98 -6.28
N ALA A 147 -16.84 -14.38 -5.63
CA ALA A 147 -17.80 -15.33 -6.21
C ALA A 147 -18.38 -14.81 -7.53
N ALA A 148 -18.79 -13.53 -7.58
CA ALA A 148 -19.28 -12.90 -8.80
C ALA A 148 -18.23 -12.88 -9.92
N LEU A 149 -16.98 -12.54 -9.59
CA LEU A 149 -15.89 -12.50 -10.58
C LEU A 149 -15.46 -13.90 -11.04
N VAL A 150 -15.48 -14.90 -10.15
CA VAL A 150 -15.21 -16.31 -10.51
C VAL A 150 -16.32 -16.85 -11.43
N ALA A 151 -17.57 -16.56 -11.13
CA ALA A 151 -18.69 -16.94 -12.02
C ALA A 151 -18.55 -16.32 -13.42
N ALA A 152 -18.00 -15.10 -13.50
CA ALA A 152 -17.85 -14.38 -14.78
C ALA A 152 -16.58 -14.73 -15.56
N ARG A 153 -15.46 -15.07 -14.88
CA ARG A 153 -14.11 -15.20 -15.45
C ARG A 153 -13.41 -16.53 -15.14
N GLY A 154 -14.06 -17.39 -14.38
CA GLY A 154 -13.56 -18.72 -14.07
C GLY A 154 -12.55 -18.77 -12.91
N TRP A 155 -12.06 -19.98 -12.66
CA TRP A 155 -11.22 -20.32 -11.52
C TRP A 155 -9.89 -19.53 -11.39
N PRO A 156 -9.25 -18.99 -12.47
CA PRO A 156 -8.01 -18.23 -12.29
C PRO A 156 -8.19 -17.01 -11.37
N VAL A 157 -9.39 -16.42 -11.32
CA VAL A 157 -9.68 -15.33 -10.37
C VAL A 157 -9.55 -15.80 -8.93
N ALA A 158 -10.07 -17.01 -8.63
CA ALA A 158 -9.91 -17.61 -7.30
C ALA A 158 -8.44 -17.87 -6.96
N ALA A 159 -7.64 -18.30 -7.92
CA ALA A 159 -6.19 -18.51 -7.72
C ALA A 159 -5.47 -17.21 -7.34
N PHE A 160 -5.74 -16.09 -8.03
CA PHE A 160 -5.20 -14.77 -7.68
C PHE A 160 -5.63 -14.33 -6.28
N ALA A 161 -6.92 -14.45 -5.96
CA ALA A 161 -7.46 -14.04 -4.68
C ALA A 161 -6.93 -14.89 -3.52
N LEU A 162 -6.87 -16.20 -3.68
CA LEU A 162 -6.35 -17.11 -2.65
C LEU A 162 -4.86 -16.93 -2.42
N ALA A 163 -4.07 -16.69 -3.47
CA ALA A 163 -2.65 -16.37 -3.34
C ALA A 163 -2.46 -15.05 -2.58
N GLY A 164 -3.23 -14.01 -2.90
CA GLY A 164 -3.22 -12.74 -2.18
C GLY A 164 -3.65 -12.88 -0.72
N LEU A 165 -4.74 -13.61 -0.46
CA LEU A 165 -5.23 -13.90 0.88
C LEU A 165 -4.21 -14.68 1.72
N PHE A 166 -3.55 -15.69 1.12
CA PHE A 166 -2.49 -16.44 1.77
C PHE A 166 -1.37 -15.51 2.26
N VAL A 167 -0.83 -14.68 1.38
CA VAL A 167 0.21 -13.71 1.77
C VAL A 167 -0.32 -12.72 2.81
N SER A 168 -1.55 -12.22 2.65
CA SER A 168 -2.17 -11.26 3.57
C SER A 168 -2.29 -11.82 4.99
N VAL A 169 -2.87 -13.00 5.14
CA VAL A 169 -3.08 -13.64 6.46
C VAL A 169 -1.74 -14.02 7.07
N PHE A 170 -0.92 -14.76 6.35
CA PHE A 170 0.34 -15.27 6.87
C PHE A 170 1.47 -14.23 6.92
N TYR A 171 1.22 -13.00 6.49
CA TYR A 171 2.17 -11.91 6.68
C TYR A 171 2.53 -11.73 8.15
N VAL A 172 1.55 -11.80 9.06
CA VAL A 172 1.72 -11.66 10.52
C VAL A 172 1.19 -12.85 11.32
N ALA A 173 0.24 -13.63 10.77
CA ALA A 173 -0.39 -14.72 11.50
C ALA A 173 0.52 -15.97 11.59
N PRO A 174 0.47 -16.71 12.72
CA PRO A 174 1.10 -18.02 12.79
C PRO A 174 0.43 -19.01 11.81
N PRO A 175 1.12 -20.07 11.36
CA PRO A 175 2.48 -20.44 11.78
C PRO A 175 3.58 -19.70 11.02
N LEU A 176 3.30 -19.08 9.82
CA LEU A 176 4.36 -18.64 8.90
C LEU A 176 4.95 -17.29 9.27
N LYS A 177 4.13 -16.30 9.70
CA LYS A 177 4.59 -14.95 10.07
C LYS A 177 5.64 -14.40 9.08
N LEU A 178 5.34 -14.36 7.79
CA LEU A 178 6.28 -14.04 6.71
C LEU A 178 7.16 -12.81 7.00
N LYS A 179 6.56 -11.76 7.61
CA LYS A 179 7.27 -10.56 8.04
C LYS A 179 8.43 -10.88 8.99
N HIS A 180 8.28 -11.88 9.85
CA HIS A 180 9.29 -12.27 10.85
C HIS A 180 10.44 -13.10 10.29
N HIS A 181 10.37 -13.49 9.02
CA HIS A 181 11.35 -14.33 8.34
C HIS A 181 11.95 -13.69 7.08
N GLY A 182 11.85 -12.36 6.94
CA GLY A 182 12.38 -11.63 5.78
C GLY A 182 11.59 -11.82 4.48
N LEU A 183 10.41 -12.47 4.56
CA LEU A 183 9.56 -12.75 3.41
C LEU A 183 8.44 -11.70 3.23
N GLY A 184 8.42 -10.66 4.08
CA GLY A 184 7.44 -9.58 3.98
C GLY A 184 7.59 -8.78 2.70
N GLU A 185 8.82 -8.39 2.37
CA GLU A 185 9.14 -7.60 1.18
C GLU A 185 8.91 -8.38 -0.12
N PRO A 186 9.38 -9.62 -0.29
CA PRO A 186 8.99 -10.47 -1.41
C PRO A 186 7.48 -10.68 -1.52
N GLY A 187 6.78 -10.86 -0.39
CA GLY A 187 5.32 -10.99 -0.36
C GLY A 187 4.63 -9.74 -0.90
N VAL A 188 5.07 -8.55 -0.49
CA VAL A 188 4.55 -7.27 -1.00
C VAL A 188 4.84 -7.10 -2.49
N PHE A 189 6.04 -7.45 -2.95
CA PHE A 189 6.37 -7.44 -4.38
C PHE A 189 5.39 -8.27 -5.21
N VAL A 190 5.13 -9.51 -4.77
CA VAL A 190 4.24 -10.44 -5.48
C VAL A 190 2.80 -9.94 -5.45
N VAL A 191 2.32 -9.42 -4.30
CA VAL A 191 0.92 -9.00 -4.15
C VAL A 191 0.63 -7.74 -4.96
N TRP A 192 1.41 -6.64 -4.79
CA TRP A 192 1.13 -5.36 -5.46
C TRP A 192 1.53 -5.32 -6.94
N GLY A 193 2.40 -6.21 -7.38
CA GLY A 193 2.76 -6.41 -8.77
C GLY A 193 1.94 -7.53 -9.41
N PRO A 194 2.52 -8.72 -9.56
CA PRO A 194 1.93 -9.84 -10.29
C PRO A 194 0.47 -10.12 -9.93
N LEU A 195 0.13 -10.24 -8.63
CA LEU A 195 -1.23 -10.65 -8.25
C LEU A 195 -2.27 -9.55 -8.50
N MET A 196 -2.04 -8.32 -8.04
CA MET A 196 -3.02 -7.23 -8.24
C MET A 196 -3.07 -6.77 -9.68
N ILE A 197 -1.93 -6.52 -10.32
CA ILE A 197 -1.88 -6.03 -11.70
C ILE A 197 -2.32 -7.13 -12.67
N GLY A 198 -1.75 -8.33 -12.56
CA GLY A 198 -2.09 -9.47 -13.41
C GLY A 198 -3.54 -9.91 -13.22
N GLY A 199 -4.01 -10.00 -11.96
CA GLY A 199 -5.39 -10.36 -11.63
C GLY A 199 -6.40 -9.35 -12.17
N THR A 200 -6.14 -8.05 -12.01
CA THR A 200 -7.02 -7.00 -12.54
C THR A 200 -7.00 -6.98 -14.07
N TYR A 201 -5.83 -7.14 -14.68
CA TYR A 201 -5.73 -7.30 -16.14
C TYR A 201 -6.58 -8.48 -16.61
N TYR A 202 -6.39 -9.67 -15.99
CA TYR A 202 -7.12 -10.89 -16.38
C TYR A 202 -8.64 -10.71 -16.27
N VAL A 203 -9.11 -10.17 -15.15
CA VAL A 203 -10.54 -9.94 -14.93
C VAL A 203 -11.12 -8.99 -15.99
N THR A 204 -10.36 -7.98 -16.38
CA THR A 204 -10.78 -6.97 -17.37
C THR A 204 -10.72 -7.51 -18.80
N ALA A 205 -9.63 -8.17 -19.19
CA ALA A 205 -9.37 -8.62 -20.56
C ALA A 205 -9.89 -10.03 -20.86
N GLY A 206 -9.94 -10.91 -19.86
CA GLY A 206 -10.33 -12.33 -20.03
C GLY A 206 -9.17 -13.26 -20.41
N ALA A 207 -7.96 -12.74 -20.62
CA ALA A 207 -6.74 -13.49 -20.89
C ALA A 207 -5.57 -12.82 -20.14
N LEU A 208 -4.45 -13.52 -20.00
CA LEU A 208 -3.25 -12.98 -19.32
C LEU A 208 -1.98 -13.32 -20.11
N PRO A 209 -1.56 -12.48 -21.05
CA PRO A 209 -0.30 -12.65 -21.76
C PRO A 209 0.91 -12.56 -20.83
N ALA A 210 1.98 -13.31 -21.13
CA ALA A 210 3.18 -13.37 -20.29
C ALA A 210 3.86 -12.01 -20.06
N TRP A 211 3.79 -11.10 -21.03
CA TRP A 211 4.39 -9.77 -20.90
C TRP A 211 3.75 -8.92 -19.77
N VAL A 212 2.50 -9.19 -19.37
CA VAL A 212 1.84 -8.47 -18.27
C VAL A 212 2.57 -8.71 -16.95
N TRP A 213 3.14 -9.91 -16.74
CA TRP A 213 3.97 -10.20 -15.59
C TRP A 213 5.19 -9.27 -15.56
N LEU A 214 5.85 -9.05 -16.70
CA LEU A 214 6.98 -8.13 -16.80
C LEU A 214 6.55 -6.68 -16.58
N ALA A 215 5.41 -6.27 -17.15
CA ALA A 215 4.86 -4.92 -16.98
C ALA A 215 4.42 -4.63 -15.54
N SER A 216 4.20 -5.65 -14.72
CA SER A 216 3.86 -5.48 -13.29
C SER A 216 5.09 -5.18 -12.39
N VAL A 217 6.30 -5.55 -12.85
CA VAL A 217 7.54 -5.47 -12.05
C VAL A 217 7.90 -4.05 -11.64
N PRO A 218 7.82 -3.01 -12.49
CA PRO A 218 8.17 -1.65 -12.08
C PRO A 218 7.39 -1.21 -10.84
N TYR A 219 6.07 -1.36 -10.86
CA TYR A 219 5.26 -0.90 -9.75
C TYR A 219 5.35 -1.81 -8.51
N ALA A 220 5.56 -3.12 -8.69
CA ALA A 220 5.92 -4.04 -7.62
C ALA A 220 7.15 -3.56 -6.84
N LEU A 221 8.23 -3.18 -7.55
CA LEU A 221 9.43 -2.60 -6.94
C LEU A 221 9.11 -1.29 -6.21
N ALA A 222 8.37 -0.39 -6.85
CA ALA A 222 8.01 0.90 -6.25
C ALA A 222 7.26 0.74 -4.92
N VAL A 223 6.33 -0.21 -4.80
CA VAL A 223 5.63 -0.51 -3.54
C VAL A 223 6.57 -1.20 -2.54
N THR A 224 7.40 -2.12 -2.99
CA THR A 224 8.37 -2.81 -2.12
C THR A 224 9.34 -1.81 -1.47
N THR A 225 9.74 -0.75 -2.18
CA THR A 225 10.60 0.30 -1.60
C THR A 225 9.96 0.99 -0.39
N VAL A 226 8.63 1.13 -0.39
CA VAL A 226 7.89 1.69 0.75
C VAL A 226 7.99 0.77 1.96
N LEU A 227 7.84 -0.54 1.77
CA LEU A 227 7.94 -1.50 2.87
C LEU A 227 9.37 -1.60 3.40
N ILE A 228 10.39 -1.66 2.53
CA ILE A 228 11.81 -1.64 2.96
C ILE A 228 12.07 -0.38 3.78
N GLY A 229 11.65 0.80 3.31
CA GLY A 229 11.80 2.05 4.05
C GLY A 229 11.14 2.00 5.44
N LYS A 230 9.93 1.40 5.54
CA LYS A 230 9.22 1.21 6.82
C LYS A 230 9.99 0.31 7.78
N HIS A 231 10.55 -0.79 7.30
CA HIS A 231 11.31 -1.71 8.15
C HIS A 231 12.68 -1.14 8.52
N VAL A 232 13.31 -0.33 7.66
CA VAL A 232 14.53 0.42 8.03
C VAL A 232 14.23 1.46 9.11
N ASP A 233 13.09 2.16 9.04
CA ASP A 233 12.69 3.10 10.11
C ASP A 233 12.47 2.41 11.47
N LYS A 234 12.11 1.13 11.45
CA LYS A 234 11.83 0.30 12.65
C LYS A 234 12.96 -0.66 13.00
N TYR A 235 14.09 -0.59 12.33
CA TYR A 235 15.18 -1.57 12.39
C TYR A 235 15.56 -1.99 13.81
N GLU A 236 15.84 -1.02 14.69
CA GLU A 236 16.27 -1.30 16.07
C GLU A 236 15.15 -1.95 16.89
N GLN A 237 13.90 -1.49 16.71
CA GLN A 237 12.76 -2.04 17.43
C GLN A 237 12.41 -3.46 16.96
N ASP A 238 12.46 -3.71 15.65
CA ASP A 238 12.21 -5.04 15.09
C ASP A 238 13.31 -6.01 15.54
N LYS A 239 14.59 -5.62 15.48
CA LYS A 239 15.72 -6.43 15.96
C LYS A 239 15.61 -6.77 17.44
N ALA A 240 15.28 -5.78 18.29
CA ALA A 240 15.11 -5.99 19.72
C ALA A 240 13.94 -6.95 20.08
N ARG A 241 12.97 -7.11 19.18
CA ARG A 241 11.81 -8.01 19.34
C ARG A 241 11.98 -9.36 18.62
N GLY A 242 13.16 -9.64 18.06
CA GLY A 242 13.40 -10.88 17.30
C GLY A 242 12.58 -10.96 16.01
N ILE A 243 12.17 -9.81 15.45
CA ILE A 243 11.44 -9.76 14.17
C ILE A 243 12.47 -9.63 13.05
N HIS A 244 12.71 -10.72 12.34
CA HIS A 244 13.73 -10.79 11.28
C HIS A 244 13.16 -10.29 9.94
N THR A 245 12.78 -8.99 9.86
CA THR A 245 12.44 -8.36 8.57
C THR A 245 13.64 -8.38 7.63
N LEU A 246 13.42 -8.21 6.32
CA LEU A 246 14.54 -8.19 5.36
C LEU A 246 15.66 -7.21 5.77
N PRO A 247 15.38 -5.96 6.21
CA PRO A 247 16.42 -5.08 6.75
C PRO A 247 17.14 -5.62 7.98
N VAL A 248 16.47 -6.35 8.88
CA VAL A 248 17.14 -6.95 10.05
C VAL A 248 18.10 -8.07 9.63
N LEU A 249 17.73 -8.85 8.61
CA LEU A 249 18.58 -9.93 8.07
C LEU A 249 19.78 -9.40 7.30
N LEU A 250 19.59 -8.39 6.45
CA LEU A 250 20.63 -7.86 5.57
C LEU A 250 21.51 -6.78 6.21
N GLY A 251 21.02 -6.20 7.30
CA GLY A 251 21.60 -4.99 7.87
C GLY A 251 21.07 -3.72 7.23
N ARG A 252 21.12 -2.62 8.00
CA ARG A 252 20.56 -1.32 7.64
C ARG A 252 21.12 -0.74 6.36
N GLU A 253 22.47 -0.74 6.24
CA GLU A 253 23.14 -0.11 5.10
C GLU A 253 22.84 -0.79 3.78
N LEU A 254 22.95 -2.13 3.74
CA LEU A 254 22.64 -2.89 2.53
C LEU A 254 21.18 -2.69 2.12
N SER A 255 20.27 -2.68 3.10
CA SER A 255 18.83 -2.44 2.85
C SER A 255 18.55 -1.05 2.26
N LEU A 256 19.26 0.00 2.72
CA LEU A 256 19.15 1.33 2.13
C LEU A 256 19.67 1.35 0.68
N ARG A 257 20.79 0.70 0.40
CA ARG A 257 21.35 0.59 -0.96
C ARG A 257 20.43 -0.21 -1.89
N LEU A 258 19.90 -1.34 -1.44
CA LEU A 258 18.93 -2.13 -2.20
C LEU A 258 17.66 -1.33 -2.49
N ASN A 259 17.19 -0.54 -1.51
CA ASN A 259 16.02 0.30 -1.69
C ASN A 259 16.25 1.38 -2.75
N GLN A 260 17.43 2.05 -2.71
CA GLN A 260 17.84 3.01 -3.74
C GLN A 260 17.96 2.34 -5.13
N ALA A 261 18.57 1.15 -5.20
CA ALA A 261 18.68 0.39 -6.44
C ALA A 261 17.31 0.01 -7.02
N ALA A 262 16.37 -0.41 -6.17
CA ALA A 262 15.00 -0.74 -6.58
C ALA A 262 14.25 0.50 -7.11
N MET A 263 14.45 1.68 -6.51
CA MET A 263 13.88 2.94 -7.02
C MET A 263 14.42 3.30 -8.41
N VAL A 264 15.72 3.09 -8.64
CA VAL A 264 16.35 3.34 -9.96
C VAL A 264 15.88 2.27 -10.97
N ALA A 265 15.83 1.00 -10.56
CA ALA A 265 15.39 -0.12 -11.40
C ALA A 265 13.97 0.08 -11.94
N PHE A 266 13.07 0.74 -11.20
CA PHE A 266 11.75 1.11 -11.70
C PHE A 266 11.85 1.81 -13.06
N TYR A 267 12.68 2.85 -13.19
CA TYR A 267 12.84 3.62 -14.44
C TYR A 267 13.54 2.83 -15.53
N ALA A 268 14.57 2.07 -15.17
CA ALA A 268 15.32 1.26 -16.12
C ALA A 268 14.42 0.18 -16.75
N ILE A 269 13.56 -0.48 -15.93
CA ILE A 269 12.63 -1.50 -16.42
C ILE A 269 11.52 -0.87 -17.26
N VAL A 270 10.96 0.29 -16.85
CA VAL A 270 9.98 1.01 -17.69
C VAL A 270 10.58 1.34 -19.06
N LEU A 271 11.80 1.88 -19.11
CA LEU A 271 12.48 2.15 -20.36
C LEU A 271 12.71 0.86 -21.18
N GLY A 272 13.17 -0.21 -20.52
CA GLY A 272 13.35 -1.52 -21.17
C GLY A 272 12.05 -2.07 -21.79
N LEU A 273 10.93 -1.93 -21.11
CA LEU A 273 9.62 -2.36 -21.59
C LEU A 273 9.15 -1.54 -22.82
N VAL A 274 9.48 -0.24 -22.85
CA VAL A 274 9.19 0.60 -24.02
C VAL A 274 10.08 0.22 -25.20
N VAL A 275 11.39 0.08 -24.98
CA VAL A 275 12.35 -0.31 -26.04
C VAL A 275 12.02 -1.69 -26.61
N SER A 276 11.53 -2.61 -25.77
CA SER A 276 11.11 -3.95 -26.19
C SER A 276 9.71 -3.99 -26.82
N GLY A 277 9.01 -2.85 -26.94
CA GLY A 277 7.68 -2.75 -27.53
C GLY A 277 6.53 -3.32 -26.70
N TYR A 278 6.77 -3.64 -25.41
CA TYR A 278 5.71 -4.09 -24.50
C TYR A 278 4.85 -2.95 -23.98
N LEU A 279 5.41 -1.74 -23.86
CA LEU A 279 4.69 -0.53 -23.44
C LEU A 279 4.89 0.59 -24.46
N GLY A 280 3.86 1.39 -24.67
CA GLY A 280 3.94 2.56 -25.53
C GLY A 280 4.77 3.69 -24.88
N VAL A 281 5.20 4.65 -25.68
CA VAL A 281 6.12 5.75 -25.27
C VAL A 281 5.51 6.69 -24.24
N GLY A 282 4.19 6.75 -24.11
CA GLY A 282 3.51 7.61 -23.15
C GLY A 282 3.95 7.37 -21.70
N VAL A 283 4.36 6.13 -21.34
CA VAL A 283 4.83 5.83 -19.98
C VAL A 283 6.18 6.49 -19.65
N LEU A 284 6.93 7.00 -20.65
CA LEU A 284 8.18 7.72 -20.40
C LEU A 284 7.97 9.03 -19.65
N ILE A 285 6.73 9.51 -19.52
CA ILE A 285 6.37 10.65 -18.64
C ILE A 285 6.81 10.42 -17.19
N VAL A 286 7.07 9.18 -16.76
CA VAL A 286 7.65 8.86 -15.44
C VAL A 286 8.99 9.57 -15.22
N ALA A 287 9.71 9.94 -16.29
CA ALA A 287 10.94 10.71 -16.19
C ALA A 287 10.76 12.07 -15.48
N ALA A 288 9.55 12.63 -15.48
CA ALA A 288 9.23 13.84 -14.72
C ALA A 288 9.37 13.65 -13.20
N ALA A 289 9.42 12.40 -12.69
CA ALA A 289 9.71 12.12 -11.29
C ALA A 289 11.21 12.02 -10.95
N LEU A 290 12.12 12.05 -11.92
CA LEU A 290 13.57 11.95 -11.69
C LEU A 290 14.15 13.03 -10.76
N PRO A 291 13.72 14.31 -10.81
CA PRO A 291 14.15 15.30 -9.82
C PRO A 291 13.78 14.88 -8.39
N ARG A 292 12.60 14.27 -8.20
CA ARG A 292 12.16 13.74 -6.91
C ARG A 292 13.00 12.53 -6.50
N LEU A 293 13.23 11.60 -7.42
CA LEU A 293 14.10 10.46 -7.18
C LEU A 293 15.47 10.94 -6.67
N ARG A 294 16.10 11.91 -7.35
CA ARG A 294 17.40 12.48 -6.92
C ARG A 294 17.37 13.03 -5.48
N GLN A 295 16.27 13.72 -5.10
CA GLN A 295 16.11 14.21 -3.72
C GLN A 295 16.03 13.06 -2.71
N VAL A 296 15.23 12.02 -3.03
CA VAL A 296 15.07 10.84 -2.17
C VAL A 296 16.38 10.08 -2.03
N LEU A 297 17.10 9.82 -3.13
CA LEU A 297 18.40 9.14 -3.10
C LEU A 297 19.41 9.90 -2.25
N ARG A 298 19.46 11.24 -2.34
CA ARG A 298 20.33 12.06 -1.48
C ARG A 298 19.94 11.91 0.00
N ALA A 299 18.65 11.95 0.33
CA ALA A 299 18.19 11.80 1.70
C ALA A 299 18.47 10.40 2.26
N TYR A 300 18.39 9.36 1.42
CA TYR A 300 18.76 7.98 1.79
C TYR A 300 20.25 7.79 2.04
N SER A 301 21.10 8.62 1.43
CA SER A 301 22.57 8.62 1.63
C SER A 301 23.01 9.43 2.86
N GLN A 302 22.07 10.06 3.57
CA GLN A 302 22.31 10.82 4.78
C GLN A 302 21.77 10.09 6.02
N PRO A 303 22.34 10.27 7.20
CA PRO A 303 21.75 9.77 8.43
C PRO A 303 20.33 10.34 8.63
N LYS A 304 19.45 9.52 9.21
CA LYS A 304 18.15 10.01 9.65
C LYS A 304 18.34 11.15 10.65
N PRO A 305 17.61 12.28 10.54
CA PRO A 305 17.67 13.35 11.52
C PRO A 305 17.41 12.85 12.96
N ALA A 306 18.06 13.44 13.95
CA ALA A 306 17.86 13.09 15.35
C ALA A 306 16.48 13.53 15.88
N SER A 307 15.89 14.58 15.29
CA SER A 307 14.58 15.14 15.63
C SER A 307 13.78 15.47 14.39
N PRO A 308 12.42 15.54 14.51
CA PRO A 308 11.58 15.85 13.36
C PRO A 308 11.90 17.24 12.78
N PRO A 309 12.10 17.35 11.45
CA PRO A 309 12.18 18.66 10.80
C PRO A 309 10.89 19.49 11.03
N PRO A 310 10.98 20.84 10.98
CA PRO A 310 9.80 21.70 11.13
C PRO A 310 8.67 21.28 10.19
N GLY A 311 7.45 21.12 10.73
CA GLY A 311 6.25 20.75 9.96
C GLY A 311 6.17 19.27 9.53
N TYR A 312 7.11 18.41 9.96
CA TYR A 312 7.10 16.98 9.63
C TYR A 312 5.98 16.24 10.39
N ARG A 313 5.02 15.66 9.66
CA ARG A 313 3.75 15.19 10.23
C ARG A 313 3.72 13.72 10.63
N VAL A 314 4.64 12.91 10.14
CA VAL A 314 4.60 11.44 10.28
C VAL A 314 5.84 10.88 11.01
N TRP A 315 6.46 11.70 11.87
CA TRP A 315 7.57 11.23 12.68
C TRP A 315 7.14 10.09 13.61
N PRO A 316 7.98 9.04 13.80
CA PRO A 316 9.39 8.90 13.41
C PRO A 316 9.64 8.24 12.03
N LEU A 317 8.65 8.17 11.18
CA LEU A 317 8.78 7.59 9.84
C LEU A 317 9.57 8.53 8.91
N TRP A 318 10.80 8.15 8.55
CA TRP A 318 11.68 8.93 7.68
C TRP A 318 11.83 8.31 6.30
N TYR A 319 12.46 7.15 6.23
CA TYR A 319 12.74 6.48 4.96
C TYR A 319 11.47 6.03 4.24
N VAL A 320 10.50 5.51 4.98
CA VAL A 320 9.21 5.13 4.39
C VAL A 320 8.46 6.31 3.81
N SER A 321 8.48 7.48 4.46
CA SER A 321 7.76 8.65 3.95
C SER A 321 8.36 9.18 2.65
N LEU A 322 9.69 9.18 2.53
CA LEU A 322 10.42 9.52 1.30
C LEU A 322 10.10 8.53 0.17
N ALA A 323 10.16 7.23 0.46
CA ALA A 323 9.81 6.18 -0.50
C ALA A 323 8.35 6.28 -0.94
N PHE A 324 7.43 6.50 -0.01
CA PHE A 324 6.01 6.60 -0.28
C PHE A 324 5.67 7.83 -1.15
N TYR A 325 6.33 8.96 -0.87
CA TYR A 325 6.15 10.16 -1.68
C TYR A 325 6.67 9.97 -3.12
N HIS A 326 7.83 9.32 -3.29
CA HIS A 326 8.34 8.93 -4.60
C HIS A 326 7.39 7.94 -5.30
N ASN A 327 6.94 6.90 -4.60
CA ASN A 327 5.99 5.91 -5.12
C ASN A 327 4.71 6.57 -5.64
N LYS A 328 4.11 7.49 -4.87
CA LYS A 328 2.89 8.20 -5.30
C LYS A 328 3.10 8.99 -6.59
N LEU A 329 4.23 9.70 -6.72
CA LEU A 329 4.51 10.49 -7.91
C LEU A 329 4.85 9.60 -9.10
N ALA A 330 5.79 8.66 -8.95
CA ALA A 330 6.21 7.76 -10.03
C ALA A 330 5.07 6.84 -10.48
N GLY A 331 4.32 6.25 -9.53
CA GLY A 331 3.16 5.43 -9.82
C GLY A 331 2.02 6.22 -10.49
N GLY A 332 1.74 7.44 -10.04
CA GLY A 332 0.75 8.32 -10.65
C GLY A 332 1.11 8.70 -12.08
N LEU A 333 2.39 9.03 -12.34
CA LEU A 333 2.89 9.30 -13.70
C LEU A 333 2.87 8.03 -14.56
N PHE A 334 3.15 6.86 -14.00
CA PHE A 334 3.06 5.60 -14.73
C PHE A 334 1.63 5.30 -15.16
N VAL A 335 0.64 5.49 -14.26
CA VAL A 335 -0.79 5.39 -14.58
C VAL A 335 -1.18 6.40 -15.65
N LEU A 336 -0.75 7.65 -15.54
CA LEU A 336 -1.02 8.69 -16.54
C LEU A 336 -0.43 8.29 -17.91
N GLY A 337 0.81 7.80 -17.94
CA GLY A 337 1.46 7.36 -19.17
C GLY A 337 0.73 6.18 -19.83
N LEU A 338 0.26 5.21 -19.03
CA LEU A 338 -0.58 4.11 -19.52
C LEU A 338 -1.93 4.60 -20.06
N ALA A 339 -2.54 5.58 -19.41
CA ALA A 339 -3.76 6.20 -19.89
C ALA A 339 -3.54 6.91 -21.23
N LEU A 340 -2.42 7.64 -21.39
CA LEU A 340 -2.05 8.25 -22.67
C LEU A 340 -1.85 7.19 -23.76
N ASN A 341 -1.16 6.09 -23.46
CA ASN A 341 -1.01 4.99 -24.40
C ASN A 341 -2.37 4.39 -24.83
N ALA A 342 -3.30 4.21 -23.89
CA ALA A 342 -4.62 3.65 -24.19
C ALA A 342 -5.48 4.59 -25.03
N VAL A 343 -5.39 5.91 -24.82
CA VAL A 343 -6.19 6.91 -25.53
C VAL A 343 -5.61 7.20 -26.92
N PHE A 344 -4.31 7.41 -27.01
CA PHE A 344 -3.64 7.85 -28.25
C PHE A 344 -3.01 6.72 -29.04
N ARG A 345 -3.10 5.47 -28.56
CA ARG A 345 -2.51 4.26 -29.16
C ARG A 345 -1.01 4.43 -29.48
N LEU A 346 -0.28 5.03 -28.50
CA LEU A 346 1.16 5.31 -28.58
C LEU A 346 2.01 4.06 -28.39
#